data_2e13a049ed414a534830ee5b43fabb41
#
_entry.id   2e13a049ed414a534830ee5b43fabb41
#
_cell.length_a   1.000
_cell.length_b   1.000
_cell.length_c   1.000
_cell.angle_alpha   90.00
_cell.angle_beta   90.00
_cell.angle_gamma   90.00
#
_symmetry.space_group_name_H-M   'P 1'
#
loop_
_entity.id
_entity.type
_entity.pdbx_description
1 polymer ?
#
loop_
_entity_poly.entity_id
_entity_poly.type
_entity_poly.pdbx_seq_one_letter_code
_entity_poly.pdbx_strand_id
1 'polypeptide(L)'
;AAQDVPPTTGNEIDVFDLWRKVRHKEPAPDDASWDYRKAMKAFAPVIGAKPSSGALVGVAGNIAFYRGDPATTHISSMVASLTFSTKQQISLTDRIALFTKDDRVRVDADHRFQWTSLETNPLGTSADTSDSIQTGFDFFRLHHTAYYRLRPSLFAGGGLYFDTHTSVGPHDDEDTIAWQNSAYVSYSEAHGLPLDAQSSAGVSADVMWDSRDSFINAQRGWLAKVSYRALFDGFLGGDS
;
A
#
# COMPACT_ATOMS: atom_id res chain seq x y z
N ALA A 1 -13.91 -25.23 -10.99
CA ALA A 1 -15.22 -24.65 -11.23
C ALA A 1 -14.99 -23.34 -11.94
N ALA A 2 -15.53 -23.19 -13.16
CA ALA A 2 -15.45 -21.95 -13.91
C ALA A 2 -16.01 -20.82 -13.04
N GLN A 3 -15.27 -19.74 -12.89
CA GLN A 3 -15.82 -18.52 -12.30
C GLN A 3 -16.85 -17.99 -13.30
N ASP A 4 -18.12 -18.12 -12.98
CA ASP A 4 -19.16 -17.35 -13.64
C ASP A 4 -18.88 -15.88 -13.29
N VAL A 5 -18.34 -15.14 -14.25
CA VAL A 5 -18.34 -13.67 -14.22
C VAL A 5 -19.82 -13.29 -14.23
N PRO A 6 -20.35 -12.65 -13.18
CA PRO A 6 -21.73 -12.22 -13.21
C PRO A 6 -21.93 -11.30 -14.43
N PRO A 7 -23.04 -11.45 -15.17
CA PRO A 7 -23.32 -10.53 -16.26
C PRO A 7 -23.38 -9.12 -15.66
N THR A 8 -22.59 -8.23 -16.22
CA THR A 8 -22.66 -6.80 -15.91
C THR A 8 -24.10 -6.38 -16.18
N THR A 9 -24.84 -6.13 -15.10
CA THR A 9 -26.20 -5.56 -15.20
C THR A 9 -26.04 -4.16 -15.79
N GLY A 10 -26.56 -3.95 -17.00
CA GLY A 10 -26.34 -2.81 -17.88
C GLY A 10 -26.80 -1.43 -17.38
N ASN A 11 -26.45 -1.07 -16.15
CA ASN A 11 -26.73 0.25 -15.57
C ASN A 11 -25.59 0.77 -14.67
N GLU A 12 -24.44 0.15 -14.66
CA GLU A 12 -23.29 0.71 -13.95
C GLU A 12 -22.63 1.78 -14.83
N ILE A 13 -22.84 3.04 -14.50
CA ILE A 13 -22.21 4.19 -15.14
C ILE A 13 -20.89 4.45 -14.43
N ASP A 14 -19.76 4.20 -15.10
CA ASP A 14 -18.45 4.56 -14.57
C ASP A 14 -18.11 6.04 -14.88
N VAL A 15 -17.03 6.54 -14.26
CA VAL A 15 -16.55 7.93 -14.45
C VAL A 15 -16.21 8.21 -15.91
N PHE A 16 -15.75 7.21 -16.66
CA PHE A 16 -15.43 7.36 -18.08
C PHE A 16 -16.68 7.45 -18.95
N ASP A 17 -17.76 6.78 -18.56
CA ASP A 17 -19.07 6.88 -19.23
C ASP A 17 -19.67 8.27 -19.01
N LEU A 18 -19.57 8.79 -17.77
CA LEU A 18 -19.93 10.18 -17.48
C LEU A 18 -19.13 11.17 -18.31
N TRP A 19 -17.80 10.97 -18.40
CA TRP A 19 -16.92 11.85 -19.16
C TRP A 19 -17.15 11.76 -20.68
N ARG A 20 -17.46 10.55 -21.21
CA ARG A 20 -17.89 10.35 -22.60
C ARG A 20 -19.22 11.05 -22.87
N LYS A 21 -20.17 10.93 -21.93
CA LYS A 21 -21.48 11.59 -22.00
C LYS A 21 -21.35 13.11 -22.04
N VAL A 22 -20.47 13.69 -21.21
CA VAL A 22 -20.14 15.12 -21.22
C VAL A 22 -19.51 15.56 -22.54
N ARG A 23 -18.72 14.71 -23.17
CA ARG A 23 -18.06 14.99 -24.47
C ARG A 23 -18.89 14.57 -25.69
N HIS A 24 -20.14 14.18 -25.53
CA HIS A 24 -21.04 13.72 -26.61
C HIS A 24 -20.44 12.61 -27.48
N LYS A 25 -19.60 11.72 -26.91
CA LYS A 25 -19.07 10.53 -27.57
C LYS A 25 -20.02 9.36 -27.36
N GLU A 26 -20.20 8.53 -28.38
CA GLU A 26 -21.04 7.34 -28.32
C GLU A 26 -20.56 6.37 -27.20
N PRO A 27 -21.47 5.62 -26.55
CA PRO A 27 -21.11 4.56 -25.61
C PRO A 27 -20.15 3.56 -26.28
N ALA A 28 -19.26 2.94 -25.49
CA ALA A 28 -18.48 1.85 -26.04
C ALA A 28 -19.44 0.72 -26.49
N PRO A 29 -19.19 0.05 -27.64
CA PRO A 29 -20.02 -1.07 -28.08
C PRO A 29 -20.06 -2.15 -26.99
N ASP A 30 -21.25 -2.59 -26.61
CA ASP A 30 -21.48 -3.66 -25.64
C ASP A 30 -20.94 -5.04 -26.10
N ASP A 31 -20.58 -5.17 -27.37
CA ASP A 31 -20.13 -6.41 -28.02
C ASP A 31 -18.60 -6.61 -28.05
N ALA A 32 -17.81 -5.83 -27.33
CA ALA A 32 -16.40 -6.14 -27.22
C ALA A 32 -16.24 -7.43 -26.40
N SER A 33 -16.11 -8.57 -27.07
CA SER A 33 -15.75 -9.85 -26.45
C SER A 33 -14.56 -9.60 -25.50
N TRP A 34 -14.80 -9.83 -24.22
CA TRP A 34 -13.78 -9.58 -23.17
C TRP A 34 -12.50 -10.37 -23.49
N ASP A 35 -11.47 -9.64 -23.90
CA ASP A 35 -10.15 -10.22 -24.16
C ASP A 35 -9.31 -10.15 -22.87
N TYR A 36 -9.28 -11.26 -22.13
CA TYR A 36 -8.51 -11.38 -20.88
C TYR A 36 -7.00 -11.11 -21.04
N ARG A 37 -6.50 -11.09 -22.28
CA ARG A 37 -5.09 -10.76 -22.58
C ARG A 37 -4.80 -9.27 -22.50
N LYS A 38 -5.85 -8.43 -22.51
CA LYS A 38 -5.71 -6.98 -22.38
C LYS A 38 -5.76 -6.59 -20.91
N ALA A 39 -4.84 -5.71 -20.51
CA ALA A 39 -4.87 -5.14 -19.16
C ALA A 39 -6.07 -4.21 -19.01
N MET A 40 -6.83 -4.41 -17.95
CA MET A 40 -7.88 -3.50 -17.49
C MET A 40 -7.21 -2.37 -16.70
N LYS A 41 -7.62 -1.14 -16.97
CA LYS A 41 -7.08 0.06 -16.32
C LYS A 41 -8.22 0.94 -15.85
N ALA A 42 -8.16 1.37 -14.61
CA ALA A 42 -9.10 2.32 -14.04
C ALA A 42 -8.32 3.42 -13.32
N PHE A 43 -8.82 4.65 -13.40
CA PHE A 43 -8.26 5.81 -12.70
C PHE A 43 -9.40 6.59 -12.06
N ALA A 44 -9.16 7.11 -10.88
CA ALA A 44 -10.12 7.92 -10.16
C ALA A 44 -9.41 9.11 -9.48
N PRO A 45 -10.04 10.29 -9.42
CA PRO A 45 -9.57 11.37 -8.58
C PRO A 45 -9.70 10.97 -7.11
N VAL A 46 -8.76 11.43 -6.29
CA VAL A 46 -8.79 11.29 -4.83
C VAL A 46 -9.01 12.69 -4.25
N ILE A 47 -10.04 12.84 -3.44
CA ILE A 47 -10.33 14.07 -2.70
C ILE A 47 -10.67 13.65 -1.27
N GLY A 48 -10.08 14.33 -0.29
CA GLY A 48 -10.32 14.01 1.11
C GLY A 48 -9.82 15.09 2.05
N ALA A 49 -10.00 14.85 3.33
CA ALA A 49 -9.45 15.68 4.39
C ALA A 49 -9.14 14.83 5.61
N LYS A 50 -8.03 15.15 6.30
CA LYS A 50 -7.63 14.54 7.57
C LYS A 50 -7.06 15.63 8.50
N PRO A 51 -7.21 15.50 9.81
CA PRO A 51 -6.63 16.46 10.76
C PRO A 51 -5.12 16.66 10.58
N SER A 52 -4.38 15.55 10.34
CA SER A 52 -2.92 15.57 10.16
C SER A 52 -2.46 16.14 8.82
N SER A 53 -3.27 16.07 7.76
CA SER A 53 -2.88 16.51 6.41
C SER A 53 -3.68 17.71 5.88
N GLY A 54 -4.77 18.09 6.54
CA GLY A 54 -5.71 19.05 6.00
C GLY A 54 -6.47 18.49 4.79
N ALA A 55 -6.83 19.33 3.83
CA ALA A 55 -7.43 18.91 2.58
C ALA A 55 -6.37 18.23 1.69
N LEU A 56 -6.77 17.16 0.98
CA LEU A 56 -5.88 16.45 0.06
C LEU A 56 -6.58 16.22 -1.28
N VAL A 57 -5.77 16.25 -2.33
CA VAL A 57 -6.17 15.95 -3.70
C VAL A 57 -5.15 15.00 -4.34
N GLY A 58 -5.60 14.21 -5.29
CA GLY A 58 -4.69 13.28 -5.95
C GLY A 58 -5.36 12.45 -7.04
N VAL A 59 -4.68 11.40 -7.42
CA VAL A 59 -5.15 10.39 -8.36
C VAL A 59 -4.82 9.01 -7.86
N ALA A 60 -5.74 8.08 -8.01
CA ALA A 60 -5.51 6.66 -7.82
C ALA A 60 -5.73 5.90 -9.13
N GLY A 61 -4.94 4.88 -9.37
CA GLY A 61 -5.04 4.02 -10.54
C GLY A 61 -5.01 2.55 -10.15
N ASN A 62 -5.71 1.74 -10.93
CA ASN A 62 -5.66 0.28 -10.85
C ASN A 62 -5.35 -0.28 -12.23
N ILE A 63 -4.42 -1.23 -12.29
CA ILE A 63 -4.13 -2.03 -13.47
C ILE A 63 -4.32 -3.49 -13.10
N ALA A 64 -5.16 -4.21 -13.84
CA ALA A 64 -5.39 -5.63 -13.60
C ALA A 64 -5.24 -6.42 -14.91
N PHE A 65 -4.57 -7.58 -14.85
CA PHE A 65 -4.29 -8.39 -16.03
C PHE A 65 -4.04 -9.85 -15.66
N TYR A 66 -4.26 -10.74 -16.62
CA TYR A 66 -3.96 -12.17 -16.48
C TYR A 66 -2.64 -12.52 -17.15
N ARG A 67 -1.84 -13.35 -16.49
CA ARG A 67 -0.61 -13.94 -17.03
C ARG A 67 -0.77 -15.40 -17.47
N GLY A 68 -2.00 -15.91 -17.46
CA GLY A 68 -2.36 -17.25 -17.84
C GLY A 68 -3.85 -17.34 -18.13
N ASP A 69 -4.38 -18.55 -18.23
CA ASP A 69 -5.80 -18.80 -18.41
C ASP A 69 -6.58 -18.36 -17.15
N PRO A 70 -7.60 -17.49 -17.26
CA PRO A 70 -8.41 -17.06 -16.12
C PRO A 70 -9.07 -18.20 -15.33
N ALA A 71 -9.26 -19.36 -15.94
CA ALA A 71 -9.79 -20.52 -15.25
C ALA A 71 -8.80 -21.17 -14.25
N THR A 72 -7.49 -20.91 -14.42
CA THR A 72 -6.41 -21.54 -13.61
C THR A 72 -5.45 -20.53 -12.98
N THR A 73 -5.56 -19.25 -13.35
CA THR A 73 -4.63 -18.22 -12.91
C THR A 73 -5.41 -17.04 -12.33
N HIS A 74 -5.09 -16.63 -11.12
CA HIS A 74 -5.66 -15.43 -10.53
C HIS A 74 -5.22 -14.17 -11.28
N ILE A 75 -6.08 -13.16 -11.21
CA ILE A 75 -5.79 -11.85 -11.79
C ILE A 75 -4.65 -11.17 -11.03
N SER A 76 -3.65 -10.72 -11.75
CA SER A 76 -2.61 -9.83 -11.22
C SER A 76 -3.13 -8.42 -11.15
N SER A 77 -2.79 -7.68 -10.10
CA SER A 77 -3.23 -6.31 -9.92
C SER A 77 -2.12 -5.42 -9.37
N MET A 78 -2.16 -4.16 -9.76
CA MET A 78 -1.38 -3.07 -9.19
C MET A 78 -2.33 -1.91 -8.90
N VAL A 79 -2.33 -1.47 -7.66
CA VAL A 79 -3.07 -0.27 -7.22
C VAL A 79 -2.05 0.77 -6.79
N ALA A 80 -2.07 1.94 -7.41
CA ALA A 80 -1.17 3.04 -7.08
C ALA A 80 -1.96 4.31 -6.80
N SER A 81 -1.46 5.17 -5.90
CA SER A 81 -2.02 6.49 -5.65
C SER A 81 -0.94 7.53 -5.42
N LEU A 82 -1.19 8.73 -5.93
CA LEU A 82 -0.38 9.92 -5.69
C LEU A 82 -1.30 11.00 -5.12
N THR A 83 -0.97 11.52 -3.95
CA THR A 83 -1.75 12.54 -3.26
C THR A 83 -0.88 13.69 -2.79
N PHE A 84 -1.45 14.89 -2.81
CA PHE A 84 -0.88 16.14 -2.31
C PHE A 84 -1.84 16.74 -1.29
N SER A 85 -1.31 17.36 -0.24
CA SER A 85 -2.14 17.96 0.80
C SER A 85 -1.85 19.45 1.00
N THR A 86 -2.79 20.15 1.64
CA THR A 86 -2.63 21.58 1.99
C THR A 86 -1.54 21.83 3.03
N LYS A 87 -1.14 20.80 3.79
CA LYS A 87 0.00 20.83 4.70
C LYS A 87 1.30 20.36 4.02
N GLN A 88 1.45 20.59 2.71
CA GLN A 88 2.65 20.31 1.91
C GLN A 88 3.12 18.84 1.96
N GLN A 89 2.22 17.90 2.24
CA GLN A 89 2.54 16.50 2.25
C GLN A 89 2.35 15.90 0.86
N ILE A 90 3.24 14.99 0.49
CA ILE A 90 3.18 14.22 -0.76
C ILE A 90 3.22 12.74 -0.39
N SER A 91 2.32 11.95 -0.95
CA SER A 91 2.32 10.50 -0.74
C SER A 91 2.14 9.78 -2.07
N LEU A 92 3.14 8.97 -2.44
CA LEU A 92 3.07 8.00 -3.52
C LEU A 92 3.08 6.61 -2.90
N THR A 93 2.05 5.84 -3.16
CA THR A 93 1.95 4.46 -2.68
C THR A 93 1.55 3.54 -3.81
N ASP A 94 2.09 2.33 -3.82
CA ASP A 94 1.56 1.27 -4.65
C ASP A 94 1.56 -0.08 -3.93
N ARG A 95 0.61 -0.93 -4.32
CA ARG A 95 0.51 -2.32 -3.91
C ARG A 95 0.34 -3.19 -5.13
N ILE A 96 1.14 -4.20 -5.19
CA ILE A 96 1.23 -5.11 -6.33
C ILE A 96 0.96 -6.54 -5.86
N ALA A 97 0.14 -7.26 -6.62
CA ALA A 97 -0.02 -8.70 -6.50
C ALA A 97 0.11 -9.30 -7.90
N LEU A 98 1.18 -10.02 -8.14
CA LEU A 98 1.44 -10.66 -9.43
C LEU A 98 1.30 -12.18 -9.30
N PHE A 99 0.55 -12.77 -10.22
CA PHE A 99 0.44 -14.22 -10.35
C PHE A 99 1.05 -14.68 -11.67
N THR A 100 1.88 -15.70 -11.62
CA THR A 100 2.35 -16.36 -12.84
C THR A 100 1.31 -17.39 -13.31
N LYS A 101 1.52 -17.91 -14.52
CA LYS A 101 0.66 -18.96 -15.09
C LYS A 101 0.39 -20.07 -14.07
N ASP A 102 -0.89 -20.46 -13.96
CA ASP A 102 -1.38 -21.48 -13.04
C ASP A 102 -1.07 -21.18 -11.56
N ASP A 103 -0.94 -19.92 -11.18
CA ASP A 103 -0.58 -19.43 -9.83
C ASP A 103 0.67 -20.10 -9.22
N ARG A 104 1.59 -20.53 -10.06
CA ARG A 104 2.79 -21.23 -9.60
C ARG A 104 3.63 -20.38 -8.69
N VAL A 105 3.77 -19.09 -9.04
CA VAL A 105 4.44 -18.08 -8.21
C VAL A 105 3.50 -16.89 -8.04
N ARG A 106 3.43 -16.39 -6.82
CA ARG A 106 2.82 -15.11 -6.46
C ARG A 106 3.89 -14.19 -5.93
N VAL A 107 3.86 -12.92 -6.34
CA VAL A 107 4.70 -11.86 -5.79
C VAL A 107 3.81 -10.75 -5.26
N ASP A 108 3.96 -10.43 -3.99
CA ASP A 108 3.33 -9.29 -3.36
C ASP A 108 4.37 -8.21 -3.12
N ALA A 109 4.04 -6.94 -3.43
CA ALA A 109 4.88 -5.80 -3.10
C ALA A 109 4.04 -4.67 -2.49
N ASP A 110 4.66 -3.90 -1.57
CA ASP A 110 4.12 -2.67 -0.97
C ASP A 110 5.24 -1.63 -1.00
N HIS A 111 5.06 -0.58 -1.80
CA HIS A 111 5.99 0.54 -1.89
C HIS A 111 5.32 1.81 -1.40
N ARG A 112 6.08 2.62 -0.66
CA ARG A 112 5.64 3.92 -0.17
C ARG A 112 6.76 4.92 -0.23
N PHE A 113 6.45 6.09 -0.74
CA PHE A 113 7.31 7.26 -0.78
C PHE A 113 6.48 8.40 -0.25
N GLN A 114 6.83 8.91 0.92
CA GLN A 114 6.01 9.90 1.59
C GLN A 114 6.90 11.02 2.16
N TRP A 115 6.57 12.24 1.84
CA TRP A 115 6.99 13.45 2.54
C TRP A 115 5.79 13.89 3.36
N THR A 116 5.84 13.68 4.67
CA THR A 116 4.63 13.74 5.47
C THR A 116 4.91 14.23 6.88
N SER A 117 3.86 14.49 7.63
CA SER A 117 3.94 14.75 9.05
C SER A 117 2.82 14.01 9.79
N LEU A 118 3.11 13.63 11.01
CA LEU A 118 2.17 13.00 11.94
C LEU A 118 2.23 13.68 13.30
N GLU A 119 1.10 13.68 13.98
CA GLU A 119 1.05 14.07 15.37
C GLU A 119 1.69 12.97 16.23
N THR A 120 2.76 13.31 16.93
CA THR A 120 3.49 12.39 17.82
C THR A 120 3.04 12.66 19.24
N ASN A 121 2.48 11.65 19.87
CA ASN A 121 1.95 11.74 21.24
C ASN A 121 2.97 11.20 22.25
N PRO A 122 2.93 11.69 23.50
CA PRO A 122 3.72 11.13 24.57
C PRO A 122 3.41 9.65 24.80
N LEU A 123 4.38 8.91 25.35
CA LEU A 123 4.23 7.48 25.61
C LEU A 123 3.53 7.22 26.95
N GLY A 124 2.69 6.20 26.98
CA GLY A 124 2.03 5.70 28.21
C GLY A 124 0.55 6.05 28.30
N THR A 125 -0.17 5.31 29.13
CA THR A 125 -1.63 5.42 29.30
C THR A 125 -2.07 6.65 30.10
N SER A 126 -1.16 7.31 30.80
CA SER A 126 -1.38 8.54 31.56
C SER A 126 -0.78 9.78 30.90
N ALA A 127 -0.35 9.67 29.66
CA ALA A 127 0.24 10.77 28.91
C ALA A 127 -0.82 11.84 28.62
N ASP A 128 -0.46 13.10 28.75
CA ASP A 128 -1.32 14.22 28.36
C ASP A 128 -1.21 14.43 26.85
N THR A 129 -2.34 14.37 26.16
CA THR A 129 -2.39 14.61 24.71
C THR A 129 -2.14 16.07 24.32
N SER A 130 -2.14 17.00 25.30
CA SER A 130 -1.74 18.39 25.07
C SER A 130 -0.25 18.54 24.74
N ASP A 131 0.57 17.55 25.07
CA ASP A 131 2.01 17.52 24.78
C ASP A 131 2.33 16.89 23.41
N SER A 132 1.32 16.71 22.57
CA SER A 132 1.54 16.21 21.19
C SER A 132 2.22 17.26 20.32
N ILE A 133 3.11 16.81 19.44
CA ILE A 133 3.83 17.65 18.48
C ILE A 133 3.69 17.13 17.06
N GLN A 134 3.55 18.04 16.09
CA GLN A 134 3.56 17.71 14.67
C GLN A 134 4.99 17.40 14.23
N THR A 135 5.27 16.14 13.95
CA THR A 135 6.58 15.63 13.50
C THR A 135 6.58 15.41 12.00
N GLY A 136 7.49 16.09 11.29
CA GLY A 136 7.75 15.90 9.87
C GLY A 136 8.76 14.79 9.64
N PHE A 137 8.64 14.05 8.53
CA PHE A 137 9.61 13.05 8.09
C PHE A 137 9.39 12.65 6.63
N ASP A 138 10.46 12.11 6.04
CA ASP A 138 10.40 11.40 4.78
C ASP A 138 10.34 9.91 5.07
N PHE A 139 9.41 9.20 4.43
CA PHE A 139 9.25 7.77 4.59
C PHE A 139 9.40 7.04 3.27
N PHE A 140 10.25 6.02 3.28
CA PHE A 140 10.45 5.13 2.16
C PHE A 140 10.27 3.69 2.60
N ARG A 141 9.45 2.93 1.85
CA ARG A 141 9.21 1.51 2.05
C ARG A 141 9.39 0.73 0.77
N LEU A 142 10.12 -0.37 0.85
CA LEU A 142 10.17 -1.42 -0.16
C LEU A 142 9.97 -2.78 0.51
N HIS A 143 8.78 -3.35 0.37
CA HIS A 143 8.47 -4.69 0.83
C HIS A 143 8.15 -5.57 -0.36
N HIS A 144 8.86 -6.68 -0.50
CA HIS A 144 8.64 -7.67 -1.53
C HIS A 144 8.57 -9.06 -0.91
N THR A 145 7.56 -9.84 -1.25
CA THR A 145 7.44 -11.25 -0.85
C THR A 145 7.11 -12.11 -2.05
N ALA A 146 7.89 -13.13 -2.29
CA ALA A 146 7.63 -14.11 -3.33
C ALA A 146 7.18 -15.44 -2.70
N TYR A 147 6.09 -16.01 -3.22
CA TYR A 147 5.49 -17.26 -2.78
C TYR A 147 5.54 -18.27 -3.90
N TYR A 148 5.88 -19.50 -3.57
CA TYR A 148 5.75 -20.66 -4.45
C TYR A 148 4.60 -21.53 -3.99
N ARG A 149 3.75 -21.98 -4.93
CA ARG A 149 2.62 -22.84 -4.62
C ARG A 149 3.07 -24.28 -4.37
N LEU A 150 2.91 -24.75 -3.15
CA LEU A 150 3.23 -26.13 -2.75
C LEU A 150 2.08 -27.10 -3.06
N ARG A 151 0.84 -26.63 -2.82
CA ARG A 151 -0.42 -27.38 -3.05
C ARG A 151 -1.52 -26.39 -3.47
N PRO A 152 -2.67 -26.86 -3.96
CA PRO A 152 -3.84 -25.99 -4.08
C PRO A 152 -4.06 -25.24 -2.77
N SER A 153 -4.17 -23.92 -2.83
CA SER A 153 -4.35 -23.02 -1.70
C SER A 153 -3.18 -22.87 -0.71
N LEU A 154 -2.11 -23.66 -0.81
CA LEU A 154 -0.96 -23.57 0.11
C LEU A 154 0.28 -23.02 -0.60
N PHE A 155 0.82 -21.95 -0.05
CA PHE A 155 2.00 -21.26 -0.54
C PHE A 155 3.05 -21.15 0.57
N ALA A 156 4.31 -21.26 0.21
CA ALA A 156 5.44 -20.91 1.07
C ALA A 156 6.35 -19.94 0.31
N GLY A 157 6.99 -19.05 1.05
CA GLY A 157 7.78 -18.00 0.42
C GLY A 157 8.73 -17.30 1.36
N GLY A 158 9.33 -16.26 0.83
CA GLY A 158 10.19 -15.37 1.57
C GLY A 158 10.17 -13.97 0.99
N GLY A 159 10.61 -13.01 1.76
CA GLY A 159 10.56 -11.62 1.39
C GLY A 159 11.80 -10.83 1.80
N LEU A 160 11.91 -9.65 1.18
CA LEU A 160 12.84 -8.59 1.53
C LEU A 160 12.03 -7.38 2.01
N TYR A 161 12.47 -6.79 3.10
CA TYR A 161 11.82 -5.67 3.75
C TYR A 161 12.84 -4.57 4.00
N PHE A 162 12.49 -3.38 3.59
CA PHE A 162 13.24 -2.17 3.87
C PHE A 162 12.26 -1.05 4.19
N ASP A 163 12.41 -0.44 5.36
CA ASP A 163 11.72 0.76 5.78
C ASP A 163 12.76 1.78 6.25
N THR A 164 12.65 3.03 5.84
CA THR A 164 13.47 4.10 6.38
C THR A 164 12.63 5.36 6.60
N HIS A 165 12.89 6.02 7.73
CA HIS A 165 12.44 7.37 8.03
C HIS A 165 13.69 8.24 8.03
N THR A 166 13.63 9.35 7.31
CA THR A 166 14.71 10.35 7.26
C THR A 166 14.13 11.73 7.47
N SER A 167 15.00 12.72 7.72
CA SER A 167 14.58 14.11 7.95
C SER A 167 13.54 14.23 9.08
N VAL A 168 13.68 13.39 10.12
CA VAL A 168 12.75 13.40 11.26
C VAL A 168 13.00 14.66 12.09
N GLY A 169 11.96 15.49 12.27
CA GLY A 169 12.09 16.75 12.99
C GLY A 169 10.74 17.44 13.20
N PRO A 170 10.75 18.66 13.74
CA PRO A 170 9.55 19.47 13.84
C PRO A 170 9.00 19.76 12.44
N HIS A 171 7.68 19.77 12.30
CA HIS A 171 7.05 20.06 11.01
C HIS A 171 7.23 21.52 10.60
N ASP A 172 7.11 22.43 11.55
CA ASP A 172 7.28 23.86 11.36
C ASP A 172 8.47 24.37 12.19
N ASP A 173 9.21 25.35 11.68
CA ASP A 173 10.39 25.93 12.36
C ASP A 173 10.03 26.56 13.73
N GLU A 174 8.80 27.04 13.90
CA GLU A 174 8.28 27.62 15.14
C GLU A 174 8.18 26.56 16.26
N ASP A 175 8.07 25.29 15.93
CA ASP A 175 7.94 24.18 16.85
C ASP A 175 9.29 23.63 17.37
N THR A 176 10.43 24.22 16.99
CA THR A 176 11.76 23.69 17.32
C THR A 176 11.98 23.52 18.84
N ILE A 177 11.51 24.47 19.67
CA ILE A 177 11.67 24.36 21.13
C ILE A 177 10.78 23.26 21.71
N ALA A 178 9.53 23.14 21.21
CA ALA A 178 8.62 22.10 21.61
C ALA A 178 9.13 20.71 21.17
N TRP A 179 9.72 20.63 19.99
CA TRP A 179 10.39 19.42 19.49
C TRP A 179 11.51 18.96 20.42
N GLN A 180 12.44 19.83 20.79
CA GLN A 180 13.55 19.50 21.68
C GLN A 180 13.10 18.99 23.05
N ASN A 181 11.94 19.44 23.52
CA ASN A 181 11.36 19.01 24.79
C ASN A 181 10.32 17.86 24.64
N SER A 182 10.14 17.34 23.43
CA SER A 182 9.15 16.31 23.16
C SER A 182 9.52 14.96 23.80
N ALA A 183 8.50 14.13 24.02
CA ALA A 183 8.69 12.78 24.50
C ALA A 183 9.51 11.93 23.52
N TYR A 184 9.40 12.19 22.20
CA TYR A 184 10.19 11.50 21.18
C TYR A 184 11.69 11.75 21.37
N VAL A 185 12.09 13.02 21.48
CA VAL A 185 13.50 13.39 21.66
C VAL A 185 14.02 12.83 22.98
N SER A 186 13.31 13.06 24.07
CA SER A 186 13.71 12.59 25.41
C SER A 186 13.85 11.06 25.46
N TYR A 187 12.94 10.31 24.84
CA TYR A 187 13.03 8.86 24.76
C TYR A 187 14.21 8.39 23.91
N SER A 188 14.40 8.98 22.75
CA SER A 188 15.47 8.61 21.83
C SER A 188 16.85 8.87 22.43
N GLU A 189 17.05 10.03 23.07
CA GLU A 189 18.30 10.35 23.76
C GLU A 189 18.58 9.41 24.94
N ALA A 190 17.56 9.10 25.74
CA ALA A 190 17.69 8.19 26.87
C ALA A 190 18.08 6.75 26.45
N HIS A 191 17.76 6.36 25.22
CA HIS A 191 18.05 5.03 24.67
C HIS A 191 19.16 5.02 23.62
N GLY A 192 19.79 6.17 23.34
CA GLY A 192 20.86 6.27 22.35
C GLY A 192 20.40 6.02 20.90
N LEU A 193 19.11 6.29 20.61
CA LEU A 193 18.54 6.16 19.27
C LEU A 193 18.81 7.40 18.43
N PRO A 194 19.06 7.28 17.12
CA PRO A 194 19.19 8.43 16.23
C PRO A 194 17.88 9.23 16.17
N LEU A 195 17.99 10.55 16.13
CA LEU A 195 16.83 11.45 16.13
C LEU A 195 16.31 11.76 14.73
N ASP A 196 17.22 11.83 13.77
CA ASP A 196 16.97 12.36 12.42
C ASP A 196 16.66 11.30 11.37
N ALA A 197 17.07 10.06 11.63
CA ALA A 197 16.84 8.95 10.73
C ALA A 197 16.75 7.63 11.47
N GLN A 198 15.87 6.75 11.01
CA GLN A 198 15.75 5.37 11.48
C GLN A 198 15.45 4.46 10.29
N SER A 199 16.22 3.39 10.16
CA SER A 199 16.06 2.43 9.07
C SER A 199 15.97 1.01 9.61
N SER A 200 15.16 0.19 8.97
CA SER A 200 15.10 -1.24 9.26
C SER A 200 15.11 -2.05 7.98
N ALA A 201 15.91 -3.09 7.95
CA ALA A 201 16.01 -3.97 6.80
C ALA A 201 16.11 -5.43 7.23
N GLY A 202 15.51 -6.31 6.47
CA GLY A 202 15.50 -7.72 6.79
C GLY A 202 14.84 -8.62 5.77
N VAL A 203 14.71 -9.87 6.16
CA VAL A 203 14.10 -10.92 5.35
C VAL A 203 12.90 -11.54 6.05
N SER A 204 12.05 -12.23 5.31
CA SER A 204 10.98 -13.04 5.91
C SER A 204 10.97 -14.47 5.39
N ALA A 205 10.38 -15.35 6.22
CA ALA A 205 9.88 -16.65 5.82
C ALA A 205 8.36 -16.66 6.02
N ASP A 206 7.63 -17.07 5.00
CA ASP A 206 6.19 -16.90 4.93
C ASP A 206 5.51 -18.22 4.56
N VAL A 207 4.37 -18.49 5.21
CA VAL A 207 3.43 -19.56 4.81
C VAL A 207 2.05 -18.94 4.68
N MET A 208 1.37 -19.22 3.58
CA MET A 208 0.05 -18.68 3.31
C MET A 208 -0.90 -19.76 2.82
N TRP A 209 -2.07 -19.83 3.43
CA TRP A 209 -3.22 -20.56 2.95
C TRP A 209 -4.21 -19.58 2.35
N ASP A 210 -4.47 -19.68 1.03
CA ASP A 210 -5.42 -18.85 0.32
C ASP A 210 -6.35 -19.74 -0.52
N SER A 211 -7.56 -19.95 -0.01
CA SER A 211 -8.63 -20.73 -0.67
C SER A 211 -9.78 -19.84 -1.15
N ARG A 212 -9.57 -18.53 -1.22
CA ARG A 212 -10.58 -17.59 -1.67
C ARG A 212 -10.91 -17.82 -3.14
N ASP A 213 -12.17 -17.63 -3.49
CA ASP A 213 -12.68 -17.68 -4.87
C ASP A 213 -12.24 -16.47 -5.72
N SER A 214 -11.95 -15.35 -5.08
CA SER A 214 -11.42 -14.15 -5.73
C SER A 214 -10.38 -13.48 -4.85
N PHE A 215 -9.31 -13.02 -5.47
CA PHE A 215 -8.27 -12.26 -4.77
C PHE A 215 -8.73 -10.83 -4.43
N ILE A 216 -9.50 -10.20 -5.33
CA ILE A 216 -9.93 -8.79 -5.20
C ILE A 216 -11.22 -8.68 -4.40
N ASN A 217 -12.22 -9.52 -4.71
CA ASN A 217 -13.55 -9.48 -4.09
C ASN A 217 -14.00 -10.89 -3.71
N ALA A 218 -13.44 -11.40 -2.61
CA ALA A 218 -13.71 -12.74 -2.13
C ALA A 218 -15.13 -12.86 -1.55
N GLN A 219 -15.91 -13.82 -2.06
CA GLN A 219 -17.23 -14.18 -1.57
C GLN A 219 -17.17 -15.45 -0.69
N ARG A 220 -16.18 -16.31 -0.91
CA ARG A 220 -16.01 -17.61 -0.23
C ARG A 220 -14.54 -17.93 -0.04
N GLY A 221 -14.25 -18.78 0.94
CA GLY A 221 -12.92 -19.27 1.24
C GLY A 221 -12.23 -18.53 2.40
N TRP A 222 -10.98 -18.90 2.64
CA TRP A 222 -10.21 -18.43 3.78
C TRP A 222 -8.84 -17.94 3.32
N LEU A 223 -8.36 -16.90 3.97
CA LEU A 223 -6.98 -16.44 3.88
C LEU A 223 -6.36 -16.50 5.27
N ALA A 224 -5.27 -17.25 5.41
CA ALA A 224 -4.43 -17.26 6.60
C ALA A 224 -2.97 -17.10 6.18
N LYS A 225 -2.25 -16.23 6.87
CA LYS A 225 -0.83 -15.99 6.62
C LYS A 225 -0.07 -15.99 7.93
N VAL A 226 1.03 -16.73 7.97
CA VAL A 226 2.04 -16.69 9.03
C VAL A 226 3.33 -16.18 8.40
N SER A 227 3.92 -15.16 9.02
CA SER A 227 5.14 -14.52 8.55
C SER A 227 6.09 -14.34 9.73
N TYR A 228 7.31 -14.85 9.60
CA TYR A 228 8.41 -14.55 10.51
C TYR A 228 9.37 -13.60 9.81
N ARG A 229 9.68 -12.49 10.45
CA ARG A 229 10.64 -11.49 9.94
C ARG A 229 11.86 -11.45 10.85
N ALA A 230 13.03 -11.43 10.24
CA ALA A 230 14.29 -11.17 10.90
C ALA A 230 14.86 -9.87 10.33
N LEU A 231 15.05 -8.90 11.20
CA LEU A 231 15.72 -7.63 10.88
C LEU A 231 17.18 -7.76 11.27
N PHE A 232 18.07 -7.15 10.54
CA PHE A 232 19.51 -7.26 10.76
C PHE A 232 20.15 -5.89 10.76
N ASP A 233 20.92 -5.65 11.81
CA ASP A 233 21.74 -4.46 11.92
C ASP A 233 22.79 -4.39 10.79
N GLY A 234 22.92 -3.22 10.17
CA GLY A 234 23.80 -2.99 9.02
C GLY A 234 23.38 -3.64 7.69
N PHE A 235 22.30 -4.42 7.66
CA PHE A 235 21.79 -5.00 6.42
C PHE A 235 21.05 -3.92 5.62
N LEU A 236 21.48 -3.66 4.38
CA LEU A 236 20.95 -2.59 3.52
C LEU A 236 20.86 -1.21 4.21
N GLY A 237 21.72 -0.95 5.21
CA GLY A 237 21.71 0.29 5.97
C GLY A 237 20.65 0.35 7.07
N GLY A 238 20.09 -0.76 7.50
CA GLY A 238 19.16 -0.83 8.62
C GLY A 238 19.88 -0.69 9.97
N ASP A 239 19.27 0.06 10.88
CA ASP A 239 19.68 0.25 12.27
C ASP A 239 18.66 -0.50 13.14
N SER A 240 18.72 -1.80 13.19
CA SER A 240 17.72 -2.64 13.89
C SER A 240 17.88 -2.65 15.40
#